data_f0a3fd27c6353d6de73bcd0e28eccf38
#
_entry.id   f0a3fd27c6353d6de73bcd0e28eccf38
#
_cell.length_a   1.000
_cell.length_b   1.000
_cell.length_c   1.000
_cell.angle_alpha   90.00
_cell.angle_beta   90.00
_cell.angle_gamma   90.00
#
_symmetry.space_group_name_H-M   'P 1'
#
loop_
_entity.id
_entity.type
_entity.pdbx_description
1 polymer ?
#
loop_
_entity_poly.entity_id
_entity_poly.type
_entity_poly.pdbx_seq_one_letter_code
_entity_poly.pdbx_strand_id
1 'polypeptide(L)'
;MRLREASDNGAKDKELQKMKKEQLKVVYKMLAQVYGVPPTEFMWAPKDAQGKYREEPQLYTPQSFYQKFIGWNLTDNYVMLMNDPTRPYWQCFEIEYDRHAYDGHNWLYVNLPLDEIKAMAIASIKDNTMMYFSCDVGKYLDSKRGTLDLNNYDYETLFGTTFGMNKKERVMTFDSGSSHAMTLKAVDLDKDGKPIKWQVENSWGAGSGFQGTLIMTDKWFDEYMFRLVVDKKYAPAKVLDVLKQKPTKLPAWDPMFAPEQ
;
A
#
# COMPACT_ATOMS: atom_id res chain seq x y z
N MET A 1 4.90 -7.76 24.66
CA MET A 1 4.58 -7.89 26.10
C MET A 1 5.82 -7.70 27.00
N ARG A 2 6.86 -8.55 26.96
CA ARG A 2 8.02 -8.46 27.88
C ARG A 2 8.72 -7.11 27.95
N LEU A 3 8.91 -6.41 26.81
CA LEU A 3 9.54 -5.08 26.81
C LEU A 3 8.65 -4.02 27.45
N ARG A 4 7.32 -4.08 27.20
CA ARG A 4 6.36 -3.16 27.83
C ARG A 4 6.33 -3.38 29.34
N GLU A 5 6.21 -4.62 29.80
CA GLU A 5 6.24 -4.99 31.20
C GLU A 5 7.54 -4.50 31.90
N ALA A 6 8.70 -4.68 31.27
CA ALA A 6 9.96 -4.16 31.80
C ALA A 6 9.96 -2.62 31.87
N SER A 7 9.43 -1.94 30.85
CA SER A 7 9.28 -0.48 30.84
C SER A 7 8.34 -0.01 31.95
N ASP A 8 7.20 -0.64 32.10
CA ASP A 8 6.21 -0.32 33.14
C ASP A 8 6.79 -0.54 34.56
N ASN A 9 7.71 -1.50 34.69
CA ASN A 9 8.45 -1.76 35.93
C ASN A 9 9.70 -0.86 36.10
N GLY A 10 9.87 0.17 35.27
CA GLY A 10 10.91 1.19 35.42
C GLY A 10 12.26 0.85 34.81
N ALA A 11 12.35 -0.17 33.94
CA ALA A 11 13.58 -0.47 33.21
C ALA A 11 14.03 0.72 32.35
N LYS A 12 15.32 1.02 32.39
CA LYS A 12 15.94 2.12 31.66
C LYS A 12 16.16 1.75 30.19
N ASP A 13 16.27 2.77 29.33
CA ASP A 13 16.40 2.61 27.88
C ASP A 13 17.54 1.64 27.48
N LYS A 14 18.71 1.73 28.12
CA LYS A 14 19.86 0.82 27.89
C LYS A 14 19.50 -0.65 28.15
N GLU A 15 18.72 -0.92 29.19
CA GLU A 15 18.28 -2.26 29.55
C GLU A 15 17.22 -2.77 28.54
N LEU A 16 16.25 -1.92 28.19
CA LEU A 16 15.24 -2.24 27.16
C LEU A 16 15.88 -2.55 25.80
N GLN A 17 16.90 -1.79 25.40
CA GLN A 17 17.64 -2.05 24.16
C GLN A 17 18.39 -3.39 24.21
N LYS A 18 18.99 -3.73 25.35
CA LYS A 18 19.64 -5.05 25.54
C LYS A 18 18.61 -6.17 25.42
N MET A 19 17.49 -6.07 26.12
CA MET A 19 16.40 -7.05 26.05
C MET A 19 15.85 -7.20 24.63
N LYS A 20 15.61 -6.09 23.93
CA LYS A 20 15.19 -6.08 22.53
C LYS A 20 16.17 -6.85 21.65
N LYS A 21 17.47 -6.58 21.78
CA LYS A 21 18.52 -7.25 21.00
C LYS A 21 18.53 -8.76 21.23
N GLU A 22 18.42 -9.21 22.49
CA GLU A 22 18.36 -10.64 22.80
C GLU A 22 17.09 -11.32 22.25
N GLN A 23 15.94 -10.66 22.32
CA GLN A 23 14.69 -11.19 21.74
C GLN A 23 14.78 -11.27 20.20
N LEU A 24 15.35 -10.25 19.54
CA LEU A 24 15.54 -10.25 18.09
C LEU A 24 16.50 -11.36 17.63
N LYS A 25 17.53 -11.71 18.42
CA LYS A 25 18.40 -12.87 18.13
C LYS A 25 17.60 -14.18 18.08
N VAL A 26 16.65 -14.36 18.99
CA VAL A 26 15.78 -15.54 19.01
C VAL A 26 14.91 -15.57 17.76
N VAL A 27 14.25 -14.45 17.42
CA VAL A 27 13.43 -14.33 16.20
C VAL A 27 14.27 -14.62 14.95
N TYR A 28 15.46 -14.01 14.84
CA TYR A 28 16.37 -14.25 13.71
C TYR A 28 16.76 -15.73 13.59
N LYS A 29 17.08 -16.38 14.73
CA LYS A 29 17.42 -17.82 14.76
C LYS A 29 16.27 -18.66 14.23
N MET A 30 15.03 -18.36 14.65
CA MET A 30 13.85 -19.08 14.16
C MET A 30 13.65 -18.92 12.66
N LEU A 31 13.76 -17.69 12.16
CA LEU A 31 13.66 -17.39 10.72
C LEU A 31 14.77 -18.07 9.92
N ALA A 32 16.01 -18.00 10.41
CA ALA A 32 17.16 -18.66 9.75
C ALA A 32 17.05 -20.18 9.70
N GLN A 33 16.42 -20.80 10.70
CA GLN A 33 16.15 -22.24 10.68
C GLN A 33 15.12 -22.67 9.64
N VAL A 34 14.13 -21.79 9.34
CA VAL A 34 13.05 -22.07 8.39
C VAL A 34 13.44 -21.68 6.97
N TYR A 35 14.02 -20.49 6.80
CA TYR A 35 14.27 -19.87 5.48
C TYR A 35 15.75 -19.88 5.06
N GLY A 36 16.64 -20.31 5.94
CA GLY A 36 18.10 -20.16 5.74
C GLY A 36 18.62 -18.78 6.17
N VAL A 37 19.94 -18.67 6.26
CA VAL A 37 20.61 -17.41 6.52
C VAL A 37 20.61 -16.59 5.24
N PRO A 38 20.22 -15.29 5.27
CA PRO A 38 20.28 -14.43 4.08
C PRO A 38 21.71 -14.39 3.50
N PRO A 39 21.88 -14.60 2.19
CA PRO A 39 23.21 -14.60 1.59
C PRO A 39 23.79 -13.18 1.58
N THR A 40 25.08 -13.07 1.83
CA THR A 40 25.85 -11.83 1.65
C THR A 40 26.26 -11.65 0.19
N GLU A 41 26.40 -12.76 -0.55
CA GLU A 41 26.64 -12.84 -1.97
C GLU A 41 26.01 -14.11 -2.53
N PHE A 42 25.68 -14.11 -3.82
CA PHE A 42 25.02 -15.23 -4.49
C PHE A 42 25.29 -15.22 -6.01
N MET A 43 25.30 -16.42 -6.60
CA MET A 43 25.36 -16.60 -8.05
C MET A 43 23.96 -16.52 -8.65
N TRP A 44 23.79 -15.71 -9.70
CA TRP A 44 22.50 -15.60 -10.36
C TRP A 44 22.64 -15.31 -11.86
N ALA A 45 21.73 -15.88 -12.65
CA ALA A 45 21.45 -15.52 -14.03
C ALA A 45 19.97 -15.75 -14.34
N PRO A 46 19.41 -15.03 -15.34
CA PRO A 46 18.04 -15.27 -15.78
C PRO A 46 17.88 -16.67 -16.37
N LYS A 47 16.70 -17.26 -16.11
CA LYS A 47 16.31 -18.57 -16.65
C LYS A 47 15.17 -18.41 -17.64
N ASP A 48 15.07 -19.34 -18.59
CA ASP A 48 13.91 -19.48 -19.45
C ASP A 48 12.74 -20.21 -18.73
N ALA A 49 11.64 -20.39 -19.45
CA ALA A 49 10.45 -21.07 -18.92
C ALA A 49 10.69 -22.55 -18.58
N GLN A 50 11.76 -23.16 -19.11
CA GLN A 50 12.19 -24.53 -18.84
C GLN A 50 13.23 -24.62 -17.70
N GLY A 51 13.58 -23.47 -17.09
CA GLY A 51 14.54 -23.39 -15.98
C GLY A 51 16.01 -23.39 -16.39
N LYS A 52 16.32 -23.36 -17.69
CA LYS A 52 17.70 -23.30 -18.22
C LYS A 52 18.22 -21.85 -18.15
N TYR A 53 19.48 -21.69 -17.73
CA TYR A 53 20.12 -20.38 -17.72
C TYR A 53 20.24 -19.82 -19.14
N ARG A 54 19.91 -18.53 -19.30
CA ARG A 54 20.04 -17.78 -20.56
C ARG A 54 21.43 -17.22 -20.76
N GLU A 55 22.20 -17.09 -19.70
CA GLU A 55 23.58 -16.63 -19.66
C GLU A 55 24.32 -17.30 -18.49
N GLU A 56 25.65 -17.20 -18.45
CA GLU A 56 26.46 -17.71 -17.35
C GLU A 56 26.13 -16.95 -16.04
N PRO A 57 25.87 -17.68 -14.94
CA PRO A 57 25.61 -17.05 -13.63
C PRO A 57 26.77 -16.18 -13.16
N GLN A 58 26.45 -14.99 -12.70
CA GLN A 58 27.43 -14.02 -12.19
C GLN A 58 27.25 -13.87 -10.68
N LEU A 59 28.34 -13.46 -10.01
CA LEU A 59 28.33 -13.22 -8.57
C LEU A 59 27.77 -11.82 -8.27
N TYR A 60 26.80 -11.77 -7.38
CA TYR A 60 26.17 -10.54 -6.89
C TYR A 60 26.16 -10.47 -5.38
N THR A 61 26.31 -9.26 -4.84
CA THR A 61 25.76 -8.92 -3.52
C THR A 61 24.30 -8.43 -3.70
N PRO A 62 23.46 -8.40 -2.64
CA PRO A 62 22.13 -7.82 -2.72
C PRO A 62 22.11 -6.39 -3.29
N GLN A 63 23.08 -5.56 -2.88
CA GLN A 63 23.22 -4.19 -3.38
C GLN A 63 23.59 -4.13 -4.87
N SER A 64 24.60 -4.92 -5.33
CA SER A 64 24.99 -4.92 -6.73
C SER A 64 23.90 -5.48 -7.64
N PHE A 65 23.13 -6.45 -7.16
CA PHE A 65 21.96 -6.98 -7.86
C PHE A 65 20.86 -5.90 -8.00
N TYR A 66 20.53 -5.21 -6.89
CA TYR A 66 19.58 -4.11 -6.92
C TYR A 66 20.00 -3.02 -7.92
N GLN A 67 21.24 -2.57 -7.86
CA GLN A 67 21.74 -1.51 -8.74
C GLN A 67 21.71 -1.93 -10.22
N LYS A 68 22.04 -3.19 -10.53
CA LYS A 68 22.04 -3.68 -11.91
C LYS A 68 20.65 -3.85 -12.51
N PHE A 69 19.71 -4.41 -11.75
CA PHE A 69 18.41 -4.84 -12.29
C PHE A 69 17.26 -3.90 -11.95
N ILE A 70 17.38 -3.10 -10.89
CA ILE A 70 16.36 -2.15 -10.48
C ILE A 70 16.92 -0.72 -10.60
N GLY A 71 17.99 -0.40 -9.86
CA GLY A 71 18.72 0.89 -9.94
C GLY A 71 17.88 2.14 -9.68
N TRP A 72 16.64 1.98 -9.21
CA TRP A 72 15.67 3.04 -9.10
C TRP A 72 15.64 3.64 -7.70
N ASN A 73 15.74 4.95 -7.59
CA ASN A 73 15.63 5.62 -6.30
C ASN A 73 14.16 5.69 -5.86
N LEU A 74 13.73 4.69 -5.07
CA LEU A 74 12.35 4.60 -4.60
C LEU A 74 11.96 5.75 -3.66
N THR A 75 12.92 6.28 -2.90
CA THR A 75 12.66 7.34 -1.92
C THR A 75 12.36 8.67 -2.61
N ASP A 76 13.17 9.03 -3.63
CA ASP A 76 13.09 10.37 -4.23
C ASP A 76 12.12 10.44 -5.41
N ASN A 77 11.84 9.31 -6.06
CA ASN A 77 11.05 9.31 -7.29
C ASN A 77 9.55 9.16 -7.10
N TYR A 78 9.08 8.82 -5.90
CA TYR A 78 7.66 8.55 -5.67
C TYR A 78 7.03 9.52 -4.68
N VAL A 79 5.71 9.68 -4.82
CA VAL A 79 4.85 10.40 -3.87
C VAL A 79 3.68 9.51 -3.48
N MET A 80 3.39 9.47 -2.19
CA MET A 80 2.17 8.83 -1.68
C MET A 80 1.04 9.84 -1.67
N LEU A 81 -0.04 9.47 -2.31
CA LEU A 81 -1.30 10.22 -2.37
C LEU A 81 -2.32 9.51 -1.47
N MET A 82 -3.17 10.30 -0.85
CA MET A 82 -4.28 9.81 -0.02
C MET A 82 -5.57 10.51 -0.44
N ASN A 83 -6.68 9.79 -0.41
CA ASN A 83 -8.00 10.39 -0.39
C ASN A 83 -8.64 10.17 0.98
N ASP A 84 -8.46 11.14 1.85
CA ASP A 84 -9.07 11.21 3.17
C ASP A 84 -10.04 12.40 3.26
N PRO A 85 -11.36 12.18 3.11
CA PRO A 85 -12.34 13.24 3.15
C PRO A 85 -12.61 13.78 4.57
N THR A 86 -12.01 13.21 5.60
CA THR A 86 -12.11 13.72 6.98
C THR A 86 -11.22 14.93 7.22
N ARG A 87 -10.27 15.21 6.30
CA ARG A 87 -9.24 16.24 6.40
C ARG A 87 -9.21 17.15 5.19
N PRO A 88 -8.65 18.36 5.32
CA PRO A 88 -8.49 19.27 4.20
C PRO A 88 -7.65 18.63 3.08
N TYR A 89 -8.09 18.81 1.84
CA TYR A 89 -7.28 18.49 0.66
C TYR A 89 -6.17 19.50 0.44
N TRP A 90 -5.18 19.15 -0.37
CA TRP A 90 -4.02 19.97 -0.71
C TRP A 90 -3.13 20.28 0.49
N GLN A 91 -3.05 19.33 1.39
CA GLN A 91 -2.18 19.37 2.57
C GLN A 91 -1.34 18.09 2.67
N CYS A 92 -0.18 18.25 3.32
CA CYS A 92 0.73 17.16 3.61
C CYS A 92 0.54 16.69 5.04
N PHE A 93 0.45 15.39 5.25
CA PHE A 93 0.29 14.76 6.55
C PHE A 93 1.36 13.71 6.79
N GLU A 94 1.79 13.59 8.03
CA GLU A 94 2.74 12.60 8.52
C GLU A 94 2.11 11.82 9.66
N ILE A 95 2.15 10.47 9.58
CA ILE A 95 1.63 9.60 10.64
C ILE A 95 2.75 9.28 11.61
N GLU A 96 2.59 9.65 12.88
CA GLU A 96 3.59 9.37 13.91
C GLU A 96 3.74 7.87 14.14
N TYR A 97 4.99 7.40 14.15
CA TYR A 97 5.39 6.00 14.35
C TYR A 97 4.97 5.01 13.23
N ASP A 98 4.28 5.44 12.19
CA ASP A 98 3.97 4.59 11.03
C ASP A 98 5.19 4.49 10.12
N ARG A 99 6.10 3.59 10.45
CA ARG A 99 7.39 3.36 9.77
C ARG A 99 7.85 1.92 9.92
N HIS A 100 8.55 1.42 8.93
CA HIS A 100 9.02 0.03 8.90
C HIS A 100 10.24 -0.25 9.79
N ALA A 101 11.06 0.76 10.05
CA ALA A 101 12.25 0.66 10.89
C ALA A 101 12.27 1.79 11.92
N TYR A 102 12.89 1.53 13.09
CA TYR A 102 12.94 2.50 14.18
C TYR A 102 13.57 3.84 13.77
N ASP A 103 14.61 3.79 12.95
CA ASP A 103 15.33 4.92 12.37
C ASP A 103 14.84 5.33 10.97
N GLY A 104 13.75 4.70 10.51
CA GLY A 104 13.11 5.03 9.24
C GLY A 104 12.25 6.29 9.30
N HIS A 105 11.81 6.72 8.13
CA HIS A 105 10.88 7.84 7.99
C HIS A 105 9.45 7.40 8.28
N ASN A 106 8.68 8.26 8.93
CA ASN A 106 7.24 8.08 9.07
C ASN A 106 6.55 8.20 7.70
N TRP A 107 5.39 7.62 7.57
CA TRP A 107 4.59 7.78 6.38
C TRP A 107 4.17 9.23 6.19
N LEU A 108 4.48 9.73 5.00
CA LEU A 108 4.17 11.07 4.55
C LEU A 108 3.27 10.96 3.32
N TYR A 109 2.14 11.69 3.29
CA TYR A 109 1.26 11.69 2.14
C TYR A 109 0.66 13.06 1.83
N VAL A 110 0.28 13.23 0.57
CA VAL A 110 -0.47 14.39 0.09
C VAL A 110 -1.94 14.00 0.00
N ASN A 111 -2.81 14.70 0.74
CA ASN A 111 -4.25 14.48 0.70
C ASN A 111 -4.88 15.23 -0.47
N LEU A 112 -5.56 14.52 -1.36
CA LEU A 112 -6.09 15.07 -2.62
C LEU A 112 -7.53 14.63 -2.88
N PRO A 113 -8.29 15.44 -3.65
CA PRO A 113 -9.53 14.99 -4.27
C PRO A 113 -9.29 13.80 -5.20
N LEU A 114 -10.31 12.95 -5.34
CA LEU A 114 -10.24 11.73 -6.16
C LEU A 114 -9.89 12.01 -7.63
N ASP A 115 -10.45 13.05 -8.23
CA ASP A 115 -10.22 13.38 -9.64
C ASP A 115 -8.72 13.64 -9.93
N GLU A 116 -8.02 14.28 -9.00
CA GLU A 116 -6.57 14.52 -9.11
C GLU A 116 -5.78 13.20 -9.03
N ILE A 117 -6.18 12.31 -8.12
CA ILE A 117 -5.55 10.98 -7.98
C ILE A 117 -5.80 10.12 -9.21
N LYS A 118 -7.05 10.08 -9.71
CA LYS A 118 -7.42 9.35 -10.92
C LYS A 118 -6.65 9.85 -12.15
N ALA A 119 -6.49 11.17 -12.30
CA ALA A 119 -5.73 11.73 -13.41
C ALA A 119 -4.28 11.24 -13.44
N MET A 120 -3.60 11.23 -12.28
CA MET A 120 -2.24 10.71 -12.15
C MET A 120 -2.18 9.18 -12.37
N ALA A 121 -3.16 8.44 -11.86
CA ALA A 121 -3.26 6.99 -12.07
C ALA A 121 -3.42 6.65 -13.56
N ILE A 122 -4.29 7.35 -14.27
CA ILE A 122 -4.51 7.17 -15.71
C ILE A 122 -3.23 7.51 -16.51
N ALA A 123 -2.55 8.60 -16.15
CA ALA A 123 -1.31 8.99 -16.80
C ALA A 123 -0.21 7.93 -16.62
N SER A 124 -0.07 7.37 -15.41
CA SER A 124 0.88 6.31 -15.09
C SER A 124 0.59 5.02 -15.88
N ILE A 125 -0.68 4.59 -15.91
CA ILE A 125 -1.09 3.37 -16.64
C ILE A 125 -0.89 3.54 -18.15
N LYS A 126 -1.22 4.71 -18.72
CA LYS A 126 -0.98 5.00 -20.15
C LYS A 126 0.50 4.96 -20.53
N ASP A 127 1.40 5.25 -19.59
CA ASP A 127 2.86 5.12 -19.74
C ASP A 127 3.36 3.74 -19.27
N ASN A 128 2.49 2.73 -19.25
CA ASN A 128 2.79 1.34 -18.89
C ASN A 128 3.50 1.18 -17.53
N THR A 129 3.14 2.03 -16.56
CA THR A 129 3.71 2.02 -15.21
C THR A 129 2.62 1.67 -14.20
N MET A 130 2.79 0.53 -13.51
CA MET A 130 1.90 0.07 -12.44
C MET A 130 2.19 0.82 -11.13
N MET A 131 1.21 0.82 -10.22
CA MET A 131 1.28 1.58 -8.98
C MET A 131 0.87 0.74 -7.78
N TYR A 132 1.50 1.03 -6.61
CA TYR A 132 0.95 0.61 -5.33
C TYR A 132 -0.41 1.29 -5.13
N PHE A 133 -1.40 0.49 -4.75
CA PHE A 133 -2.77 0.90 -4.51
C PHE A 133 -3.24 0.29 -3.19
N SER A 134 -3.94 1.05 -2.35
CA SER A 134 -4.50 0.53 -1.10
C SER A 134 -5.95 0.97 -0.91
N CYS A 135 -6.76 0.06 -0.38
CA CYS A 135 -8.19 0.19 -0.29
C CYS A 135 -8.76 -0.63 0.88
N ASP A 136 -10.07 -0.53 1.09
CA ASP A 136 -10.83 -1.44 1.96
C ASP A 136 -11.41 -2.59 1.12
N VAL A 137 -10.57 -3.59 0.83
CA VAL A 137 -10.87 -4.64 -0.14
C VAL A 137 -12.08 -5.50 0.23
N GLY A 138 -12.39 -5.65 1.53
CA GLY A 138 -13.49 -6.49 2.01
C GLY A 138 -14.87 -5.95 1.69
N LYS A 139 -14.99 -4.66 1.41
CA LYS A 139 -16.29 -4.01 1.18
C LYS A 139 -16.81 -4.33 -0.22
N TYR A 140 -18.00 -4.91 -0.29
CA TYR A 140 -18.68 -5.28 -1.54
C TYR A 140 -17.82 -6.14 -2.48
N LEU A 141 -16.94 -6.99 -1.94
CA LEU A 141 -16.13 -7.94 -2.69
C LEU A 141 -16.93 -9.21 -3.00
N ASP A 142 -17.10 -9.53 -4.26
CA ASP A 142 -17.43 -10.91 -4.68
C ASP A 142 -16.13 -11.64 -5.05
N SER A 143 -15.59 -12.39 -4.09
CA SER A 143 -14.30 -13.08 -4.23
C SER A 143 -14.34 -14.19 -5.29
N LYS A 144 -15.50 -14.79 -5.52
CA LYS A 144 -15.68 -15.85 -6.52
C LYS A 144 -15.65 -15.28 -7.94
N ARG A 145 -16.29 -14.14 -8.17
CA ARG A 145 -16.29 -13.46 -9.46
C ARG A 145 -15.07 -12.58 -9.67
N GLY A 146 -14.35 -12.23 -8.59
CA GLY A 146 -13.23 -11.31 -8.62
C GLY A 146 -13.65 -9.86 -8.89
N THR A 147 -14.81 -9.45 -8.38
CA THR A 147 -15.36 -8.10 -8.62
C THR A 147 -15.52 -7.31 -7.34
N LEU A 148 -15.18 -6.03 -7.42
CA LEU A 148 -15.37 -4.99 -6.42
C LEU A 148 -16.38 -3.98 -7.01
N ASP A 149 -17.63 -4.09 -6.60
CA ASP A 149 -18.73 -3.28 -7.13
C ASP A 149 -19.77 -3.05 -6.04
N LEU A 150 -20.25 -1.82 -5.91
CA LEU A 150 -21.31 -1.46 -4.95
C LEU A 150 -22.59 -2.27 -5.18
N ASN A 151 -22.78 -2.78 -6.41
CA ASN A 151 -23.95 -3.58 -6.78
C ASN A 151 -23.73 -5.10 -6.64
N ASN A 152 -22.62 -5.56 -6.09
CA ASN A 152 -22.41 -7.00 -5.84
C ASN A 152 -23.43 -7.58 -4.86
N TYR A 153 -23.94 -6.74 -3.93
CA TYR A 153 -24.92 -7.12 -2.92
C TYR A 153 -25.98 -6.04 -2.77
N ASP A 154 -27.26 -6.43 -2.82
CA ASP A 154 -28.41 -5.56 -2.61
C ASP A 154 -28.92 -5.65 -1.16
N TYR A 155 -28.14 -5.10 -0.24
CA TYR A 155 -28.50 -5.08 1.16
C TYR A 155 -29.73 -4.21 1.47
N GLU A 156 -29.94 -3.14 0.70
CA GLU A 156 -31.06 -2.22 0.91
C GLU A 156 -32.39 -2.90 0.66
N THR A 157 -32.52 -3.64 -0.44
CA THR A 157 -33.72 -4.45 -0.71
C THR A 157 -33.85 -5.59 0.31
N LEU A 158 -32.75 -6.26 0.66
CA LEU A 158 -32.77 -7.39 1.60
C LEU A 158 -33.27 -6.99 2.99
N PHE A 159 -32.84 -5.85 3.50
CA PHE A 159 -33.16 -5.39 4.85
C PHE A 159 -34.28 -4.35 4.91
N GLY A 160 -34.75 -3.85 3.77
CA GLY A 160 -35.80 -2.84 3.67
C GLY A 160 -35.40 -1.49 4.27
N THR A 161 -34.09 -1.14 4.24
CA THR A 161 -33.55 0.11 4.78
C THR A 161 -32.37 0.58 3.93
N THR A 162 -31.99 1.83 4.08
CA THR A 162 -30.82 2.40 3.40
C THR A 162 -29.60 2.47 4.34
N PHE A 163 -28.40 2.28 3.78
CA PHE A 163 -27.12 2.40 4.49
C PHE A 163 -26.44 3.69 4.05
N GLY A 164 -26.74 4.79 4.73
CA GLY A 164 -26.50 6.15 4.25
C GLY A 164 -25.14 6.76 4.59
N MET A 165 -24.19 6.04 5.23
CA MET A 165 -22.88 6.61 5.54
C MET A 165 -22.07 6.86 4.26
N ASN A 166 -21.63 8.11 4.07
CA ASN A 166 -20.63 8.44 3.05
C ASN A 166 -19.22 8.03 3.49
N LYS A 167 -18.25 8.13 2.58
CA LYS A 167 -16.84 7.75 2.85
C LYS A 167 -16.26 8.44 4.08
N LYS A 168 -16.53 9.75 4.29
CA LYS A 168 -16.07 10.49 5.45
C LYS A 168 -16.61 9.90 6.74
N GLU A 169 -17.90 9.64 6.78
CA GLU A 169 -18.57 9.08 7.96
C GLU A 169 -18.07 7.68 8.30
N ARG A 170 -17.88 6.83 7.29
CA ARG A 170 -17.31 5.49 7.48
C ARG A 170 -15.89 5.53 8.06
N VAL A 171 -15.05 6.44 7.61
CA VAL A 171 -13.71 6.62 8.18
C VAL A 171 -13.80 7.10 9.63
N MET A 172 -14.62 8.11 9.92
CA MET A 172 -14.78 8.67 11.28
C MET A 172 -15.35 7.67 12.30
N THR A 173 -16.13 6.71 11.83
CA THR A 173 -16.75 5.67 12.70
C THR A 173 -15.95 4.37 12.71
N PHE A 174 -14.78 4.33 12.10
CA PHE A 174 -13.93 3.13 11.95
C PHE A 174 -14.59 1.99 11.16
N ASP A 175 -15.64 2.28 10.39
CA ASP A 175 -16.26 1.27 9.51
C ASP A 175 -15.44 0.98 8.27
N SER A 176 -14.62 1.92 7.80
CA SER A 176 -13.78 1.75 6.62
C SER A 176 -12.45 2.48 6.75
N GLY A 177 -11.39 1.85 6.28
CA GLY A 177 -10.03 2.39 6.28
C GLY A 177 -9.14 1.66 5.27
N SER A 178 -7.88 2.04 5.23
CA SER A 178 -6.91 1.45 4.31
C SER A 178 -6.38 0.12 4.85
N SER A 179 -7.02 -0.99 4.53
CA SER A 179 -6.76 -2.31 5.10
C SER A 179 -5.92 -3.22 4.21
N HIS A 180 -5.94 -3.03 2.88
CA HIS A 180 -5.29 -3.97 1.96
C HIS A 180 -4.58 -3.27 0.80
N ALA A 181 -3.41 -3.80 0.42
CA ALA A 181 -2.59 -3.28 -0.67
C ALA A 181 -2.55 -4.23 -1.86
N MET A 182 -2.65 -3.68 -3.06
CA MET A 182 -2.61 -4.39 -4.34
C MET A 182 -1.81 -3.57 -5.36
N THR A 183 -1.60 -4.12 -6.57
CA THR A 183 -1.01 -3.40 -7.69
C THR A 183 -2.08 -2.92 -8.66
N LEU A 184 -2.26 -1.60 -8.80
CA LEU A 184 -3.14 -1.00 -9.80
C LEU A 184 -2.44 -1.05 -11.16
N LYS A 185 -3.01 -1.76 -12.14
CA LYS A 185 -2.33 -2.06 -13.39
C LYS A 185 -3.08 -1.70 -14.68
N ALA A 186 -4.39 -1.54 -14.62
CA ALA A 186 -5.14 -1.18 -15.83
C ALA A 186 -6.38 -0.33 -15.50
N VAL A 187 -6.85 0.40 -16.50
CA VAL A 187 -8.06 1.22 -16.45
C VAL A 187 -8.79 1.08 -17.79
N ASP A 188 -10.12 0.95 -17.71
CA ASP A 188 -11.03 1.05 -18.87
C ASP A 188 -11.65 2.45 -18.86
N LEU A 189 -11.56 3.15 -19.97
CA LEU A 189 -12.02 4.53 -20.13
C LEU A 189 -13.18 4.59 -21.11
N ASP A 190 -14.13 5.47 -20.85
CA ASP A 190 -15.17 5.80 -21.81
C ASP A 190 -14.62 6.65 -22.99
N LYS A 191 -15.50 7.00 -23.94
CA LYS A 191 -15.16 7.84 -25.09
C LYS A 191 -14.67 9.26 -24.73
N ASP A 192 -15.02 9.74 -23.54
CA ASP A 192 -14.65 11.06 -23.03
C ASP A 192 -13.40 10.99 -22.14
N GLY A 193 -12.78 9.79 -22.02
CA GLY A 193 -11.56 9.55 -21.24
C GLY A 193 -11.80 9.41 -19.74
N LYS A 194 -13.05 9.23 -19.30
CA LYS A 194 -13.38 9.02 -17.88
C LYS A 194 -13.28 7.53 -17.54
N PRO A 195 -12.81 7.17 -16.35
CA PRO A 195 -12.70 5.78 -15.92
C PRO A 195 -14.08 5.15 -15.72
N ILE A 196 -14.23 3.92 -16.19
CA ILE A 196 -15.42 3.08 -16.00
C ILE A 196 -15.10 2.01 -14.95
N LYS A 197 -13.93 1.38 -15.09
CA LYS A 197 -13.45 0.33 -14.19
C LYS A 197 -11.94 0.24 -14.20
N TRP A 198 -11.41 -0.38 -13.16
CA TRP A 198 -9.98 -0.55 -12.91
C TRP A 198 -9.65 -2.03 -12.70
N GLN A 199 -8.40 -2.41 -12.95
CA GLN A 199 -7.92 -3.74 -12.63
C GLN A 199 -6.73 -3.66 -11.67
N VAL A 200 -6.79 -4.51 -10.64
CA VAL A 200 -5.71 -4.67 -9.67
C VAL A 200 -5.21 -6.12 -9.67
N GLU A 201 -3.91 -6.29 -9.46
CA GLU A 201 -3.30 -7.59 -9.18
C GLU A 201 -3.18 -7.77 -7.67
N ASN A 202 -3.70 -8.91 -7.19
CA ASN A 202 -3.75 -9.24 -5.78
C ASN A 202 -2.74 -10.35 -5.43
N SER A 203 -2.44 -10.49 -4.14
CA SER A 203 -1.47 -11.45 -3.61
C SER A 203 -2.08 -12.78 -3.14
N TRP A 204 -3.37 -13.03 -3.40
CA TRP A 204 -4.08 -14.25 -2.93
C TRP A 204 -3.90 -15.47 -3.84
N GLY A 205 -3.04 -15.38 -4.84
CA GLY A 205 -2.73 -16.44 -5.79
C GLY A 205 -3.67 -16.49 -6.99
N ALA A 206 -3.26 -17.23 -8.02
CA ALA A 206 -3.96 -17.33 -9.31
C ALA A 206 -5.35 -17.96 -9.22
N GLY A 207 -5.66 -18.71 -8.16
CA GLY A 207 -6.98 -19.30 -7.92
C GLY A 207 -8.03 -18.31 -7.39
N SER A 208 -7.64 -17.09 -7.01
CA SER A 208 -8.53 -16.04 -6.51
C SER A 208 -8.85 -15.03 -7.60
N GLY A 209 -10.13 -14.65 -7.70
CA GLY A 209 -10.60 -13.74 -8.74
C GLY A 209 -10.33 -14.27 -10.15
N PHE A 210 -10.00 -13.39 -11.07
CA PHE A 210 -9.59 -13.78 -12.42
C PHE A 210 -8.07 -13.85 -12.52
N GLN A 211 -7.51 -15.06 -12.39
CA GLN A 211 -6.07 -15.32 -12.45
C GLN A 211 -5.23 -14.43 -11.49
N GLY A 212 -5.71 -14.26 -10.25
CA GLY A 212 -5.07 -13.43 -9.25
C GLY A 212 -5.39 -11.93 -9.35
N THR A 213 -6.31 -11.54 -10.23
CA THR A 213 -6.71 -10.14 -10.41
C THR A 213 -8.15 -9.89 -9.99
N LEU A 214 -8.43 -8.66 -9.57
CA LEU A 214 -9.78 -8.18 -9.31
C LEU A 214 -10.10 -7.02 -10.24
N ILE A 215 -11.38 -6.93 -10.62
CA ILE A 215 -11.94 -5.80 -11.36
C ILE A 215 -12.77 -4.96 -10.39
N MET A 216 -12.53 -3.67 -10.32
CA MET A 216 -13.33 -2.74 -9.55
C MET A 216 -14.01 -1.70 -10.44
N THR A 217 -15.25 -1.38 -10.16
CA THR A 217 -15.94 -0.26 -10.82
C THR A 217 -15.38 1.07 -10.34
N ASP A 218 -15.49 2.11 -11.16
CA ASP A 218 -15.02 3.45 -10.78
C ASP A 218 -15.78 4.00 -9.57
N LYS A 219 -17.07 3.67 -9.44
CA LYS A 219 -17.86 4.02 -8.25
C LYS A 219 -17.35 3.36 -6.97
N TRP A 220 -16.93 2.10 -7.07
CA TRP A 220 -16.31 1.41 -5.94
C TRP A 220 -14.94 2.04 -5.60
N PHE A 221 -14.15 2.38 -6.59
CA PHE A 221 -12.89 3.11 -6.41
C PHE A 221 -13.11 4.39 -5.60
N ASP A 222 -14.12 5.17 -5.91
CA ASP A 222 -14.43 6.41 -5.21
C ASP A 222 -14.70 6.20 -3.71
N GLU A 223 -15.41 5.14 -3.40
CA GLU A 223 -15.86 4.88 -2.02
C GLU A 223 -14.79 4.20 -1.15
N TYR A 224 -13.95 3.33 -1.72
CA TYR A 224 -13.10 2.44 -0.94
C TYR A 224 -11.60 2.50 -1.25
N MET A 225 -11.18 3.30 -2.23
CA MET A 225 -9.78 3.63 -2.45
C MET A 225 -9.29 4.63 -1.40
N PHE A 226 -8.10 4.43 -0.87
CA PHE A 226 -7.50 5.35 0.09
C PHE A 226 -6.12 5.84 -0.32
N ARG A 227 -5.21 4.96 -0.77
CA ARG A 227 -3.81 5.32 -1.04
C ARG A 227 -3.38 4.91 -2.45
N LEU A 228 -2.56 5.77 -3.05
CA LEU A 228 -1.86 5.50 -4.30
C LEU A 228 -0.43 6.00 -4.18
N VAL A 229 0.54 5.18 -4.60
CA VAL A 229 1.93 5.64 -4.76
C VAL A 229 2.22 5.78 -6.25
N VAL A 230 2.55 6.98 -6.66
CA VAL A 230 2.79 7.31 -8.07
C VAL A 230 4.19 7.90 -8.25
N ASP A 231 4.81 7.65 -9.40
CA ASP A 231 6.05 8.33 -9.78
C ASP A 231 5.79 9.84 -9.93
N LYS A 232 6.67 10.63 -9.33
CA LYS A 232 6.59 12.12 -9.35
C LYS A 232 6.54 12.71 -10.75
N LYS A 233 7.02 11.99 -11.77
CA LYS A 233 6.93 12.44 -13.17
C LYS A 233 5.48 12.60 -13.66
N TYR A 234 4.53 11.90 -13.03
CA TYR A 234 3.10 12.03 -13.34
C TYR A 234 2.38 13.02 -12.43
N ALA A 235 3.05 13.50 -11.38
CA ALA A 235 2.46 14.43 -10.43
C ALA A 235 2.61 15.88 -10.94
N PRO A 236 1.51 16.64 -11.09
CA PRO A 236 1.59 18.06 -11.43
C PRO A 236 2.39 18.86 -10.40
N ALA A 237 3.00 19.97 -10.83
CA ALA A 237 3.80 20.83 -9.96
C ALA A 237 3.04 21.24 -8.68
N LYS A 238 1.74 21.53 -8.77
CA LYS A 238 0.89 21.87 -7.62
C LYS A 238 0.85 20.77 -6.54
N VAL A 239 0.93 19.49 -6.92
CA VAL A 239 0.98 18.36 -5.98
C VAL A 239 2.35 18.28 -5.33
N LEU A 240 3.42 18.45 -6.13
CA LEU A 240 4.80 18.44 -5.62
C LEU A 240 5.09 19.64 -4.70
N ASP A 241 4.43 20.77 -4.92
CA ASP A 241 4.54 21.94 -4.03
C ASP A 241 3.90 21.69 -2.65
N VAL A 242 2.86 20.86 -2.58
CA VAL A 242 2.29 20.44 -1.29
C VAL A 242 3.31 19.64 -0.46
N LEU A 243 4.15 18.80 -1.08
CA LEU A 243 5.21 18.06 -0.39
C LEU A 243 6.29 18.95 0.26
N LYS A 244 6.44 20.19 -0.21
CA LYS A 244 7.38 21.16 0.37
C LYS A 244 6.84 21.83 1.63
N GLN A 245 5.55 21.68 1.91
CA GLN A 245 4.92 22.22 3.11
C GLN A 245 5.35 21.41 4.33
N LYS A 246 5.36 22.07 5.49
CA LYS A 246 5.53 21.37 6.76
C LYS A 246 4.34 20.44 6.98
N PRO A 247 4.54 19.14 7.15
CA PRO A 247 3.44 18.21 7.32
C PRO A 247 2.70 18.43 8.64
N THR A 248 1.39 18.28 8.62
CA THR A 248 0.59 18.15 9.84
C THR A 248 0.77 16.73 10.38
N LYS A 249 1.19 16.62 11.65
CA LYS A 249 1.36 15.33 12.31
C LYS A 249 0.02 14.78 12.76
N LEU A 250 -0.20 13.52 12.46
CA LEU A 250 -1.35 12.74 12.91
C LEU A 250 -0.88 11.65 13.87
N PRO A 251 -1.68 11.31 14.87
CA PRO A 251 -1.33 10.27 15.83
C PRO A 251 -1.37 8.88 15.19
N ALA A 252 -0.63 7.94 15.75
CA ALA A 252 -0.58 6.55 15.28
C ALA A 252 -1.95 5.82 15.35
N TRP A 253 -2.89 6.33 16.12
CA TRP A 253 -4.27 5.80 16.26
C TRP A 253 -5.30 6.58 15.43
N ASP A 254 -4.85 7.30 14.41
CA ASP A 254 -5.75 7.99 13.50
C ASP A 254 -6.71 6.98 12.83
N PRO A 255 -8.00 7.29 12.68
CA PRO A 255 -9.01 6.36 12.14
C PRO A 255 -8.65 5.76 10.79
N MET A 256 -7.95 6.51 9.92
CA MET A 256 -7.52 6.03 8.61
C MET A 256 -6.46 4.92 8.71
N PHE A 257 -5.74 4.81 9.84
CA PHE A 257 -4.61 3.90 10.04
C PHE A 257 -4.81 2.96 11.24
N ALA A 258 -5.95 3.07 11.92
CA ALA A 258 -6.27 2.14 13.00
C ALA A 258 -6.36 0.71 12.43
N PRO A 259 -5.78 -0.29 13.13
CA PRO A 259 -5.96 -1.68 12.74
C PRO A 259 -7.44 -2.06 12.78
N GLU A 260 -7.85 -2.92 11.86
CA GLU A 260 -9.19 -3.54 11.91
C GLU A 260 -9.38 -4.21 13.27
N GLN A 261 -10.51 -3.91 13.91
CA GLN A 261 -10.90 -4.50 15.20
C GLN A 261 -11.63 -5.82 15.01
#